data_91d759007d7facb3bdc4f3126c832dfc
#
_entry.id   91d759007d7facb3bdc4f3126c832dfc
#
_cell.length_a   1.000
_cell.length_b   1.000
_cell.length_c   1.000
_cell.angle_alpha   90.00
_cell.angle_beta   90.00
_cell.angle_gamma   90.00
#
_symmetry.space_group_name_H-M   'P 1'
#
loop_
_entity.id
_entity.type
_entity.pdbx_description
1 polymer ?
#
loop_
_entity_poly.entity_id
_entity_poly.type
_entity_poly.pdbx_seq_one_letter_code
_entity_poly.pdbx_strand_id
1 'polypeptide(L)'
;MTKEERNALLYKPQNGLDRISAVEEAEMNDYCEQYKAFLDVSKTERECVVSAIRLAEAKGFKPYTPGMDIAPGDKLYYNNRGKAIMLMIIGQKPLSEGANIGAAHTDAPRLDLKPNPLYEDAELAYLKTHHYGGIRKYQWVTVPLGLHGLVVRRDGSEVYVKIGDDPKDPQLVINDLLPHLGREQGKKPLNEAIPSETLNILVLSLIHI
;
A
#
# COMPACT_ATOMS: atom_id res chain seq x y z
N MET A 1 34.64 -1.39 -41.94
CA MET A 1 33.42 -0.90 -41.29
C MET A 1 33.61 0.55 -40.94
N THR A 2 32.84 1.42 -41.54
CA THR A 2 32.88 2.87 -41.28
C THR A 2 32.31 3.18 -39.89
N LYS A 3 32.58 4.39 -39.41
CA LYS A 3 32.00 4.86 -38.13
C LYS A 3 30.48 4.89 -38.18
N GLU A 4 29.88 5.14 -39.33
CA GLU A 4 28.43 5.15 -39.57
C GLU A 4 27.87 3.74 -39.53
N GLU A 5 28.48 2.77 -40.24
CA GLU A 5 28.09 1.36 -40.15
C GLU A 5 28.16 0.81 -38.72
N ARG A 6 29.21 1.18 -37.98
CA ARG A 6 29.32 0.82 -36.55
C ARG A 6 28.21 1.42 -35.71
N ASN A 7 27.92 2.71 -35.89
CA ASN A 7 26.87 3.40 -35.13
C ASN A 7 25.44 2.87 -35.45
N ALA A 8 25.22 2.33 -36.66
CA ALA A 8 23.96 1.71 -37.04
C ALA A 8 23.73 0.37 -36.33
N LEU A 9 24.79 -0.34 -35.95
CA LEU A 9 24.73 -1.62 -35.24
C LEU A 9 24.60 -1.45 -33.72
N LEU A 10 24.84 -0.25 -33.19
CA LEU A 10 24.75 0.01 -31.77
C LEU A 10 23.31 0.30 -31.36
N TYR A 11 22.85 -0.39 -30.30
CA TYR A 11 21.59 -0.04 -29.68
C TYR A 11 21.67 1.37 -29.09
N LYS A 12 20.77 2.24 -29.53
CA LYS A 12 20.59 3.59 -29.00
C LYS A 12 19.36 3.62 -28.11
N PRO A 13 19.54 3.65 -26.77
CA PRO A 13 18.40 3.78 -25.88
C PRO A 13 17.69 5.09 -26.15
N GLN A 14 16.36 5.03 -26.23
CA GLN A 14 15.51 6.21 -26.35
C GLN A 14 14.63 6.28 -25.10
N ASN A 15 14.49 7.47 -24.55
CA ASN A 15 13.54 7.70 -23.48
C ASN A 15 12.09 7.51 -24.00
N GLY A 16 11.23 6.83 -23.21
CA GLY A 16 9.84 6.67 -23.57
C GLY A 16 9.11 8.00 -23.77
N LEU A 17 9.43 9.00 -22.97
CA LEU A 17 8.86 10.36 -23.09
C LEU A 17 9.20 11.06 -24.41
N ASP A 18 10.32 10.73 -25.04
CA ASP A 18 10.69 11.29 -26.35
C ASP A 18 9.87 10.71 -27.52
N ARG A 19 9.04 9.70 -27.25
CA ARG A 19 8.26 8.94 -28.24
C ARG A 19 6.77 9.19 -28.19
N ILE A 20 6.29 9.76 -27.08
CA ILE A 20 4.86 10.02 -26.88
C ILE A 20 4.48 11.40 -27.40
N SER A 21 3.24 11.52 -27.85
CA SER A 21 2.63 12.80 -28.24
C SER A 21 2.21 13.59 -27.00
N ALA A 22 1.95 14.88 -27.16
CA ALA A 22 1.41 15.72 -26.08
C ALA A 22 0.05 15.22 -25.54
N VAL A 23 -0.74 14.52 -26.36
CA VAL A 23 -2.00 13.90 -25.92
C VAL A 23 -1.72 12.70 -25.01
N GLU A 24 -0.82 11.80 -25.43
CA GLU A 24 -0.43 10.65 -24.62
C GLU A 24 0.26 11.07 -23.31
N GLU A 25 1.02 12.16 -23.32
CA GLU A 25 1.61 12.74 -22.10
C GLU A 25 0.55 13.24 -21.13
N ALA A 26 -0.49 13.91 -21.64
CA ALA A 26 -1.62 14.37 -20.83
C ALA A 26 -2.41 13.19 -20.25
N GLU A 27 -2.68 12.14 -21.03
CA GLU A 27 -3.35 10.92 -20.59
C GLU A 27 -2.53 10.17 -19.52
N MET A 28 -1.20 10.09 -19.70
CA MET A 28 -0.27 9.52 -18.74
C MET A 28 -0.33 10.27 -17.40
N ASN A 29 -0.29 11.59 -17.45
CA ASN A 29 -0.34 12.42 -16.24
C ASN A 29 -1.69 12.26 -15.52
N ASP A 30 -2.81 12.24 -16.23
CA ASP A 30 -4.14 12.01 -15.65
C ASP A 30 -4.22 10.61 -14.99
N TYR A 31 -3.71 9.58 -15.66
CA TYR A 31 -3.62 8.24 -15.08
C TYR A 31 -2.79 8.23 -13.78
N CYS A 32 -1.65 8.93 -13.76
CA CYS A 32 -0.80 9.02 -12.57
C CYS A 32 -1.51 9.73 -11.40
N GLU A 33 -2.27 10.81 -11.67
CA GLU A 33 -3.05 11.48 -10.63
C GLU A 33 -4.18 10.59 -10.07
N GLN A 34 -4.86 9.85 -10.93
CA GLN A 34 -5.87 8.86 -10.50
C GLN A 34 -5.24 7.74 -9.67
N TYR A 35 -4.05 7.28 -10.06
CA TYR A 35 -3.33 6.25 -9.31
C TYR A 35 -2.86 6.74 -7.94
N LYS A 36 -2.37 7.98 -7.84
CA LYS A 36 -2.04 8.62 -6.56
C LYS A 36 -3.25 8.68 -5.64
N ALA A 37 -4.39 9.15 -6.18
CA ALA A 37 -5.64 9.20 -5.42
C ALA A 37 -6.11 7.81 -4.94
N PHE A 38 -5.90 6.76 -5.74
CA PHE A 38 -6.14 5.38 -5.31
C PHE A 38 -5.24 4.97 -4.15
N LEU A 39 -3.93 5.27 -4.22
CA LEU A 39 -2.96 4.94 -3.17
C LEU A 39 -3.25 5.69 -1.86
N ASP A 40 -3.72 6.93 -1.95
CA ASP A 40 -4.02 7.76 -0.78
C ASP A 40 -5.14 7.17 0.08
N VAL A 41 -6.12 6.51 -0.53
CA VAL A 41 -7.26 5.91 0.17
C VAL A 41 -7.14 4.39 0.37
N SER A 42 -6.05 3.78 -0.07
CA SER A 42 -5.84 2.32 -0.08
C SER A 42 -4.59 1.93 0.69
N LYS A 43 -4.53 2.27 1.98
CA LYS A 43 -3.36 2.01 2.84
C LYS A 43 -3.22 0.56 3.28
N THR A 44 -4.33 -0.18 3.33
CA THR A 44 -4.40 -1.60 3.70
C THR A 44 -5.01 -2.43 2.57
N GLU A 45 -4.79 -3.75 2.59
CA GLU A 45 -5.41 -4.66 1.62
C GLU A 45 -6.94 -4.57 1.61
N ARG A 46 -7.57 -4.27 2.76
CA ARG A 46 -9.02 -4.09 2.86
C ARG A 46 -9.49 -2.82 2.17
N GLU A 47 -8.81 -1.71 2.40
CA GLU A 47 -9.12 -0.44 1.75
C GLU A 47 -8.87 -0.52 0.24
N CYS A 48 -7.81 -1.24 -0.16
CA CYS A 48 -7.53 -1.52 -1.56
C CYS A 48 -8.69 -2.28 -2.24
N VAL A 49 -9.23 -3.31 -1.60
CA VAL A 49 -10.39 -4.07 -2.11
C VAL A 49 -11.63 -3.19 -2.21
N VAL A 50 -11.92 -2.37 -1.20
CA VAL A 50 -13.06 -1.43 -1.23
C VAL A 50 -12.93 -0.44 -2.39
N SER A 51 -11.74 0.15 -2.55
CA SER A 51 -11.45 1.09 -3.64
C SER A 51 -11.55 0.42 -5.01
N ALA A 52 -11.03 -0.81 -5.14
CA ALA A 52 -11.09 -1.58 -6.39
C ALA A 52 -12.53 -1.94 -6.77
N ILE A 53 -13.38 -2.33 -5.80
CA ILE A 53 -14.81 -2.57 -6.03
C ILE A 53 -15.49 -1.32 -6.58
N ARG A 54 -15.29 -0.17 -5.92
CA ARG A 54 -15.87 1.11 -6.37
C ARG A 54 -15.48 1.45 -7.81
N LEU A 55 -14.21 1.27 -8.16
CA LEU A 55 -13.71 1.51 -9.52
C LEU A 55 -14.28 0.50 -10.53
N ALA A 56 -14.43 -0.76 -10.12
CA ALA A 56 -15.01 -1.80 -10.95
C ALA A 56 -16.51 -1.55 -11.23
N GLU A 57 -17.28 -1.21 -10.20
CA GLU A 57 -18.71 -0.89 -10.33
C GLU A 57 -18.93 0.33 -11.23
N ALA A 58 -18.09 1.36 -11.11
CA ALA A 58 -18.12 2.52 -12.01
C ALA A 58 -17.85 2.15 -13.50
N LYS A 59 -17.22 0.99 -13.74
CA LYS A 59 -16.97 0.45 -15.08
C LYS A 59 -17.94 -0.69 -15.46
N GLY A 60 -19.04 -0.84 -14.70
CA GLY A 60 -20.14 -1.78 -14.98
C GLY A 60 -19.90 -3.21 -14.53
N PHE A 61 -18.92 -3.45 -13.64
CA PHE A 61 -18.78 -4.75 -13.00
C PHE A 61 -19.87 -4.95 -11.96
N LYS A 62 -20.33 -6.20 -11.81
CA LYS A 62 -21.34 -6.62 -10.85
C LYS A 62 -20.76 -7.71 -9.92
N PRO A 63 -21.26 -7.84 -8.70
CA PRO A 63 -20.81 -8.92 -7.81
C PRO A 63 -21.17 -10.29 -8.39
N TYR A 64 -20.21 -11.19 -8.36
CA TYR A 64 -20.40 -12.59 -8.70
C TYR A 64 -20.96 -13.35 -7.50
N THR A 65 -22.00 -14.14 -7.73
CA THR A 65 -22.52 -15.13 -6.77
C THR A 65 -22.52 -16.51 -7.39
N PRO A 66 -22.11 -17.57 -6.65
CA PRO A 66 -22.13 -18.93 -7.17
C PRO A 66 -23.53 -19.33 -7.64
N GLY A 67 -23.60 -19.90 -8.85
CA GLY A 67 -24.86 -20.35 -9.45
C GLY A 67 -25.60 -19.28 -10.26
N MET A 68 -25.08 -18.05 -10.38
CA MET A 68 -25.67 -17.07 -11.30
C MET A 68 -25.41 -17.44 -12.76
N ASP A 69 -26.34 -17.09 -13.63
CA ASP A 69 -26.15 -17.19 -15.07
C ASP A 69 -25.08 -16.23 -15.55
N ILE A 70 -24.16 -16.71 -16.39
CA ILE A 70 -23.03 -15.96 -16.90
C ILE A 70 -23.05 -15.99 -18.43
N ALA A 71 -22.90 -14.84 -19.07
CA ALA A 71 -22.86 -14.71 -20.53
C ALA A 71 -21.54 -14.02 -20.99
N PRO A 72 -21.11 -14.27 -22.22
CA PRO A 72 -19.99 -13.56 -22.83
C PRO A 72 -20.20 -12.05 -22.79
N GLY A 73 -19.17 -11.31 -22.33
CA GLY A 73 -19.21 -9.88 -22.15
C GLY A 73 -19.55 -9.41 -20.72
N ASP A 74 -20.03 -10.32 -19.86
CA ASP A 74 -20.30 -9.99 -18.47
C ASP A 74 -19.02 -9.53 -17.76
N LYS A 75 -19.15 -8.48 -16.95
CA LYS A 75 -18.13 -7.94 -16.08
C LYS A 75 -18.49 -8.26 -14.64
N LEU A 76 -17.72 -9.12 -14.02
CA LEU A 76 -18.03 -9.64 -12.69
C LEU A 76 -16.86 -9.39 -11.74
N TYR A 77 -17.15 -9.23 -10.45
CA TYR A 77 -16.13 -9.25 -9.41
C TYR A 77 -16.51 -10.21 -8.28
N TYR A 78 -15.49 -10.83 -7.70
CA TYR A 78 -15.61 -11.63 -6.50
C TYR A 78 -14.76 -11.06 -5.38
N ASN A 79 -15.42 -10.66 -4.29
CA ASN A 79 -14.76 -10.16 -3.09
C ASN A 79 -14.45 -11.35 -2.16
N ASN A 80 -13.18 -11.67 -2.00
CA ASN A 80 -12.75 -12.72 -1.09
C ASN A 80 -12.46 -12.15 0.30
N ARG A 81 -13.48 -12.13 1.16
CA ARG A 81 -13.39 -11.77 2.59
C ARG A 81 -12.88 -10.33 2.84
N GLY A 82 -13.05 -9.42 1.89
CA GLY A 82 -12.54 -8.07 1.99
C GLY A 82 -11.01 -7.92 1.97
N LYS A 83 -10.26 -8.97 1.58
CA LYS A 83 -8.80 -8.97 1.57
C LYS A 83 -8.19 -9.25 0.20
N ALA A 84 -8.96 -9.82 -0.71
CA ALA A 84 -8.59 -10.01 -2.09
C ALA A 84 -9.80 -9.81 -2.99
N ILE A 85 -9.56 -9.42 -4.23
CA ILE A 85 -10.61 -9.23 -5.24
C ILE A 85 -10.19 -9.94 -6.52
N MET A 86 -11.17 -10.52 -7.19
CA MET A 86 -11.02 -11.05 -8.54
C MET A 86 -11.97 -10.29 -9.46
N LEU A 87 -11.44 -9.74 -10.55
CA LEU A 87 -12.21 -9.08 -11.60
C LEU A 87 -12.20 -9.98 -12.82
N MET A 88 -13.35 -10.19 -13.43
CA MET A 88 -13.51 -11.09 -14.56
C MET A 88 -14.29 -10.39 -15.68
N ILE A 89 -13.81 -10.53 -16.91
CA ILE A 89 -14.57 -10.21 -18.11
C ILE A 89 -14.75 -11.54 -18.86
N ILE A 90 -15.98 -11.95 -19.02
CA ILE A 90 -16.30 -13.26 -19.63
C ILE A 90 -16.07 -13.20 -21.13
N GLY A 91 -15.19 -14.08 -21.60
CA GLY A 91 -14.81 -14.18 -23.02
C GLY A 91 -15.89 -14.84 -23.88
N GLN A 92 -15.68 -14.79 -25.21
CA GLN A 92 -16.54 -15.46 -26.20
C GLN A 92 -16.27 -16.97 -26.29
N LYS A 93 -15.07 -17.39 -25.89
CA LYS A 93 -14.62 -18.77 -25.94
C LYS A 93 -14.76 -19.45 -24.59
N PRO A 94 -14.95 -20.77 -24.56
CA PRO A 94 -15.00 -21.51 -23.30
C PRO A 94 -13.66 -21.42 -22.55
N LEU A 95 -13.71 -21.47 -21.23
CA LEU A 95 -12.53 -21.35 -20.36
C LEU A 95 -11.50 -22.47 -20.60
N SER A 96 -11.94 -23.61 -21.16
CA SER A 96 -11.06 -24.73 -21.59
C SER A 96 -10.07 -24.34 -22.69
N GLU A 97 -10.33 -23.28 -23.43
CA GLU A 97 -9.40 -22.73 -24.44
C GLU A 97 -8.39 -21.74 -23.82
N GLY A 98 -8.47 -21.48 -22.53
CA GLY A 98 -7.57 -20.63 -21.78
C GLY A 98 -8.17 -19.33 -21.32
N ALA A 99 -7.40 -18.61 -20.52
CA ALA A 99 -7.73 -17.27 -20.02
C ALA A 99 -6.47 -16.40 -19.95
N ASN A 100 -6.63 -15.09 -20.09
CA ASN A 100 -5.58 -14.13 -19.80
C ASN A 100 -5.73 -13.70 -18.34
N ILE A 101 -4.67 -13.89 -17.53
CA ILE A 101 -4.68 -13.59 -16.09
C ILE A 101 -3.61 -12.56 -15.80
N GLY A 102 -4.02 -11.41 -15.26
CA GLY A 102 -3.15 -10.43 -14.63
C GLY A 102 -3.28 -10.53 -13.11
N ALA A 103 -2.19 -10.68 -12.40
CA ALA A 103 -2.18 -10.78 -10.95
C ALA A 103 -1.23 -9.76 -10.32
N ALA A 104 -1.65 -9.17 -9.20
CA ALA A 104 -0.85 -8.27 -8.39
C ALA A 104 -1.24 -8.43 -6.92
N HIS A 105 -0.30 -8.15 -6.01
CA HIS A 105 -0.61 -8.10 -4.59
C HIS A 105 -1.29 -6.77 -4.22
N THR A 106 -2.12 -6.77 -3.18
CA THR A 106 -2.87 -5.61 -2.68
C THR A 106 -2.33 -5.07 -1.35
N ASP A 107 -1.43 -5.82 -0.71
CA ASP A 107 -0.76 -5.41 0.51
C ASP A 107 0.42 -4.49 0.22
N ALA A 108 0.77 -3.66 1.20
CA ALA A 108 1.92 -2.76 1.16
C ALA A 108 2.79 -2.96 2.40
N PRO A 109 4.10 -2.64 2.34
CA PRO A 109 4.95 -2.62 3.53
C PRO A 109 4.38 -1.69 4.60
N ARG A 110 4.39 -2.12 5.86
CA ARG A 110 3.81 -1.40 6.99
C ARG A 110 4.39 -1.85 8.32
N LEU A 111 3.99 -1.19 9.38
CA LEU A 111 4.18 -1.64 10.75
C LEU A 111 2.86 -2.20 11.27
N ASP A 112 2.82 -3.50 11.59
CA ASP A 112 1.68 -4.13 12.23
C ASP A 112 1.79 -3.99 13.75
N LEU A 113 0.68 -3.78 14.43
CA LEU A 113 0.64 -3.82 15.88
C LEU A 113 0.79 -5.27 16.37
N LYS A 114 1.61 -5.49 17.40
CA LYS A 114 1.70 -6.79 18.08
C LYS A 114 0.39 -7.11 18.82
N PRO A 115 0.08 -8.37 19.13
CA PRO A 115 -1.18 -8.77 19.79
C PRO A 115 -1.50 -8.04 21.10
N ASN A 116 -0.47 -7.66 21.86
CA ASN A 116 -0.57 -6.83 23.07
C ASN A 116 0.32 -5.60 22.88
N PRO A 117 -0.15 -4.61 22.09
CA PRO A 117 0.72 -3.54 21.62
C PRO A 117 0.97 -2.46 22.66
N LEU A 118 -0.04 -2.12 23.45
CA LEU A 118 0.02 -0.98 24.37
C LEU A 118 0.91 -1.28 25.56
N TYR A 119 1.85 -0.39 25.84
CA TYR A 119 2.68 -0.41 27.04
C TYR A 119 3.05 1.02 27.45
N GLU A 120 3.47 1.16 28.68
CA GLU A 120 3.98 2.40 29.25
C GLU A 120 5.47 2.28 29.52
N ASP A 121 6.21 3.32 29.25
CA ASP A 121 7.60 3.50 29.62
C ASP A 121 7.88 4.98 29.83
N ALA A 122 8.49 5.33 30.96
CA ALA A 122 8.84 6.71 31.34
C ALA A 122 7.65 7.70 31.21
N GLU A 123 6.47 7.30 31.70
CA GLU A 123 5.23 8.09 31.66
C GLU A 123 4.73 8.42 30.22
N LEU A 124 5.16 7.63 29.25
CA LEU A 124 4.75 7.71 27.86
C LEU A 124 4.06 6.42 27.43
N ALA A 125 3.00 6.55 26.66
CA ALA A 125 2.28 5.42 26.07
C ALA A 125 2.82 5.09 24.69
N TYR A 126 3.13 3.83 24.49
CA TYR A 126 3.68 3.31 23.24
C TYR A 126 2.87 2.14 22.70
N LEU A 127 2.95 1.94 21.39
CA LEU A 127 2.48 0.74 20.71
C LEU A 127 3.66 -0.06 20.17
N LYS A 128 3.77 -1.32 20.61
CA LYS A 128 4.73 -2.29 20.05
C LYS A 128 4.34 -2.69 18.66
N THR A 129 5.30 -2.66 17.75
CA THR A 129 5.07 -3.00 16.35
C THR A 129 5.92 -4.18 15.89
N HIS A 130 5.53 -4.72 14.75
CA HIS A 130 6.27 -5.65 13.94
C HIS A 130 6.25 -5.16 12.50
N HIS A 131 7.40 -5.03 11.84
CA HIS A 131 7.42 -4.61 10.45
C HIS A 131 6.99 -5.74 9.52
N TYR A 132 6.20 -5.41 8.53
CA TYR A 132 5.74 -6.30 7.48
C TYR A 132 6.32 -5.87 6.13
N GLY A 133 6.84 -6.85 5.39
CA GLY A 133 7.46 -6.61 4.08
C GLY A 133 8.87 -6.01 4.15
N GLY A 134 9.41 -5.69 3.00
CA GLY A 134 10.76 -5.12 2.87
C GLY A 134 10.77 -3.61 3.11
N ILE A 135 11.07 -3.19 4.33
CA ILE A 135 11.21 -1.78 4.68
C ILE A 135 12.67 -1.39 4.92
N ARG A 136 12.99 -0.13 4.68
CA ARG A 136 14.21 0.52 5.16
C ARG A 136 13.87 1.21 6.48
N LYS A 137 14.20 0.59 7.61
CA LYS A 137 13.77 1.00 8.96
C LYS A 137 14.08 2.45 9.29
N TYR A 138 15.21 2.98 8.82
CA TYR A 138 15.58 4.38 9.02
C TYR A 138 14.63 5.40 8.37
N GLN A 139 13.82 4.98 7.40
CA GLN A 139 12.83 5.86 6.76
C GLN A 139 11.54 6.00 7.57
N TRP A 140 11.37 5.20 8.63
CA TRP A 140 10.14 5.14 9.42
C TRP A 140 10.23 5.91 10.73
N VAL A 141 11.44 6.32 11.13
CA VAL A 141 11.62 7.15 12.32
C VAL A 141 11.45 8.63 12.00
N THR A 142 10.95 9.40 12.96
CA THR A 142 10.75 10.85 12.87
C THR A 142 9.79 11.35 11.78
N VAL A 143 8.98 10.46 11.22
CA VAL A 143 7.92 10.81 10.27
C VAL A 143 6.56 10.61 10.89
N PRO A 144 5.54 11.42 10.54
CA PRO A 144 4.17 11.19 11.00
C PRO A 144 3.62 9.90 10.40
N LEU A 145 2.94 9.13 11.24
CA LEU A 145 2.34 7.84 10.90
C LEU A 145 0.84 7.90 11.11
N GLY A 146 0.09 7.25 10.21
CA GLY A 146 -1.32 6.97 10.36
C GLY A 146 -1.57 5.56 10.90
N LEU A 147 -2.68 5.37 11.60
CA LEU A 147 -3.14 4.08 12.08
C LEU A 147 -4.42 3.68 11.33
N HIS A 148 -4.33 2.61 10.56
CA HIS A 148 -5.44 2.05 9.81
C HIS A 148 -5.69 0.60 10.22
N GLY A 149 -6.94 0.19 10.34
CA GLY A 149 -7.25 -1.18 10.68
C GLY A 149 -8.72 -1.48 10.82
N LEU A 150 -9.01 -2.74 11.09
CA LEU A 150 -10.33 -3.25 11.36
C LEU A 150 -10.31 -4.01 12.69
N VAL A 151 -11.16 -3.59 13.60
CA VAL A 151 -11.41 -4.29 14.86
C VAL A 151 -12.73 -5.05 14.75
N VAL A 152 -12.66 -6.36 14.85
CA VAL A 152 -13.84 -7.21 14.94
C VAL A 152 -14.14 -7.44 16.42
N ARG A 153 -15.31 -6.99 16.86
CA ARG A 153 -15.75 -7.13 18.25
C ARG A 153 -16.26 -8.54 18.53
N ARG A 154 -16.48 -8.83 19.81
CA ARG A 154 -16.97 -10.14 20.27
C ARG A 154 -18.36 -10.53 19.71
N ASP A 155 -19.19 -9.54 19.45
CA ASP A 155 -20.54 -9.70 18.84
C ASP A 155 -20.49 -9.80 17.31
N GLY A 156 -19.31 -9.80 16.71
CA GLY A 156 -19.11 -9.83 15.27
C GLY A 156 -19.19 -8.45 14.58
N SER A 157 -19.50 -7.38 15.32
CA SER A 157 -19.52 -6.04 14.74
C SER A 157 -18.12 -5.57 14.37
N GLU A 158 -18.01 -4.80 13.29
CA GLU A 158 -16.76 -4.29 12.76
C GLU A 158 -16.60 -2.80 13.05
N VAL A 159 -15.41 -2.40 13.50
CA VAL A 159 -15.04 -1.00 13.68
C VAL A 159 -13.80 -0.70 12.84
N TYR A 160 -13.96 0.16 11.84
CA TYR A 160 -12.86 0.66 11.06
C TYR A 160 -12.15 1.77 11.83
N VAL A 161 -10.84 1.60 12.01
CA VAL A 161 -9.95 2.59 12.62
C VAL A 161 -9.19 3.29 11.52
N LYS A 162 -9.24 4.62 11.54
CA LYS A 162 -8.49 5.49 10.64
C LYS A 162 -8.12 6.75 11.40
N ILE A 163 -6.86 6.89 11.75
CA ILE A 163 -6.33 7.99 12.58
C ILE A 163 -5.03 8.49 11.93
N GLY A 164 -4.87 9.79 11.84
CA GLY A 164 -3.67 10.44 11.31
C GLY A 164 -3.77 10.91 9.86
N ASP A 165 -4.91 10.69 9.20
CA ASP A 165 -5.17 11.17 7.83
C ASP A 165 -5.76 12.59 7.82
N ASP A 166 -6.56 12.95 8.82
CA ASP A 166 -7.07 14.32 8.96
C ASP A 166 -6.00 15.20 9.65
N PRO A 167 -5.75 16.43 9.19
CA PRO A 167 -4.84 17.36 9.88
C PRO A 167 -5.18 17.65 11.35
N LYS A 168 -6.39 17.33 11.78
CA LYS A 168 -6.83 17.47 13.19
C LYS A 168 -6.60 16.21 14.01
N ASP A 169 -6.27 15.10 13.36
CA ASP A 169 -5.99 13.85 14.05
C ASP A 169 -4.68 13.94 14.85
N PRO A 170 -4.56 13.19 15.95
CA PRO A 170 -3.31 13.07 16.63
C PRO A 170 -2.25 12.45 15.72
N GLN A 171 -1.04 12.97 15.78
CA GLN A 171 0.10 12.47 15.03
C GLN A 171 0.79 11.37 15.82
N LEU A 172 0.97 10.22 15.18
CA LEU A 172 1.75 9.12 15.69
C LEU A 172 3.19 9.21 15.14
N VAL A 173 4.19 8.86 15.95
CA VAL A 173 5.59 8.95 15.53
C VAL A 173 6.45 7.88 16.21
N ILE A 174 7.52 7.48 15.54
CA ILE A 174 8.61 6.72 16.15
C ILE A 174 9.75 7.70 16.42
N ASN A 175 10.12 7.84 17.67
CA ASN A 175 11.22 8.74 18.08
C ASN A 175 12.57 8.19 17.62
N ASP A 176 13.50 9.07 17.34
CA ASP A 176 14.90 8.75 17.14
C ASP A 176 15.80 9.53 18.13
N LEU A 177 17.03 9.10 18.27
CA LEU A 177 17.98 9.70 19.19
C LEU A 177 18.57 10.99 18.63
N LEU A 178 18.72 12.00 19.47
CA LEU A 178 19.52 13.17 19.16
C LEU A 178 21.01 12.80 18.95
N PRO A 179 21.78 13.55 18.19
CA PRO A 179 23.18 13.22 17.88
C PRO A 179 24.06 12.96 19.11
N HIS A 180 23.79 13.66 20.22
CA HIS A 180 24.53 13.48 21.46
C HIS A 180 24.30 12.12 22.12
N LEU A 181 23.12 11.54 21.98
CA LEU A 181 22.72 10.26 22.51
C LEU A 181 22.94 9.13 21.51
N GLY A 182 22.93 9.45 20.21
CA GLY A 182 23.03 8.49 19.10
C GLY A 182 24.45 8.15 18.65
N ARG A 183 25.49 8.46 19.42
CA ARG A 183 26.89 8.23 18.99
C ARG A 183 27.20 6.77 18.63
N GLU A 184 26.69 5.81 19.42
CA GLU A 184 26.90 4.39 19.15
C GLU A 184 26.01 3.89 18.01
N GLN A 185 24.79 4.42 17.89
CA GLN A 185 23.90 4.18 16.74
C GLN A 185 24.56 4.61 15.43
N GLY A 186 25.17 5.80 15.40
CA GLY A 186 25.81 6.37 14.21
C GLY A 186 27.07 5.62 13.73
N LYS A 187 27.63 4.72 14.56
CA LYS A 187 28.75 3.83 14.17
C LYS A 187 28.30 2.53 13.51
N LYS A 188 27.00 2.20 13.60
CA LYS A 188 26.48 0.95 13.06
C LYS A 188 26.21 1.05 11.56
N PRO A 189 26.29 -0.06 10.83
CA PRO A 189 25.77 -0.12 9.47
C PRO A 189 24.31 0.33 9.41
N LEU A 190 23.89 0.97 8.33
CA LEU A 190 22.57 1.58 8.19
C LEU A 190 21.41 0.60 8.45
N ASN A 191 21.56 -0.66 8.07
CA ASN A 191 20.57 -1.72 8.29
C ASN A 191 20.47 -2.17 9.76
N GLU A 192 21.46 -1.83 10.59
CA GLU A 192 21.53 -2.19 12.01
C GLU A 192 21.32 -1.00 12.94
N ALA A 193 21.44 0.22 12.43
CA ALA A 193 21.32 1.45 13.20
C ALA A 193 19.95 1.57 13.89
N ILE A 194 18.88 1.11 13.22
CA ILE A 194 17.52 1.05 13.76
C ILE A 194 17.12 -0.45 13.88
N PRO A 195 17.16 -1.06 15.07
CA PRO A 195 16.67 -2.41 15.26
C PRO A 195 15.15 -2.51 15.07
N SER A 196 14.66 -3.64 14.56
CA SER A 196 13.22 -3.84 14.34
C SER A 196 12.38 -3.71 15.61
N GLU A 197 12.91 -4.20 16.74
CA GLU A 197 12.23 -4.18 18.03
C GLU A 197 12.15 -2.78 18.67
N THR A 198 12.84 -1.80 18.12
CA THR A 198 12.77 -0.39 18.57
C THR A 198 11.81 0.47 17.77
N LEU A 199 11.16 -0.09 16.74
CA LEU A 199 10.14 0.61 15.96
C LEU A 199 8.81 0.69 16.73
N ASN A 200 8.84 1.24 17.95
CA ASN A 200 7.66 1.41 18.78
C ASN A 200 7.08 2.81 18.58
N ILE A 201 5.78 2.88 18.40
CA ILE A 201 5.07 4.12 18.08
C ILE A 201 4.72 4.84 19.38
N LEU A 202 5.15 6.09 19.52
CA LEU A 202 4.70 6.98 20.58
C LEU A 202 3.28 7.45 20.26
N VAL A 203 2.37 7.27 21.23
CA VAL A 203 0.95 7.63 21.10
C VAL A 203 0.62 8.88 21.91
N LEU A 204 1.08 8.94 23.17
CA LEU A 204 0.64 9.94 24.13
C LEU A 204 1.61 10.06 25.30
N SER A 205 1.72 11.28 25.86
CA SER A 205 2.29 11.48 27.19
C SER A 205 1.19 11.28 28.24
N LEU A 206 1.42 10.44 29.23
CA LEU A 206 0.47 10.17 30.31
C LEU A 206 0.34 11.32 31.30
N ILE A 207 1.26 12.30 31.25
CA ILE A 207 1.24 13.48 32.14
C ILE A 207 0.08 14.44 31.79
N HIS A 208 -0.54 14.31 30.63
CA HIS A 208 -1.56 15.22 30.10
C HIS A 208 -2.96 14.59 30.00
N ILE A 209 -3.20 13.49 30.71
CA ILE A 209 -4.54 12.87 30.81
C ILE A 209 -5.22 13.36 32.10
#